data_71716865279338c68c316e45a5d8f20d
#
_entry.id   71716865279338c68c316e45a5d8f20d
#
_cell.length_a   1.000
_cell.length_b   1.000
_cell.length_c   1.000
_cell.angle_alpha   90.00
_cell.angle_beta   90.00
_cell.angle_gamma   90.00
#
_symmetry.space_group_name_H-M   'P 1'
#
loop_
_entity.id
_entity.type
_entity.pdbx_description
1 polymer ?
#
loop_
_entity_poly.entity_id
_entity_poly.type
_entity_poly.pdbx_seq_one_letter_code
_entity_poly.pdbx_strand_id
1 'polypeptide(L)'
;MGMESFFITILPENMDFCFSDGLRSVCGNSNILELDWETILKSNNFSVSKNDTKFILDDCLEMDIEKSNSGSAYIILRGCFACFDECILEMENIVALILNLTDKKIKIDILGEFVKLEKASLDDVIRNSYKDKKNTFIHNFGNIRLHVSPSRFYKEYEKSKNPLKKFVYQIFKKS
;
A
#
# COMPACT_ATOMS: atom_id res chain seq x y z
N MET A 1 -9.14 -11.60 -2.52
CA MET A 1 -9.37 -10.26 -1.95
C MET A 1 -8.60 -9.15 -2.66
N GLY A 2 -8.23 -9.29 -3.93
CA GLY A 2 -7.44 -8.29 -4.68
C GLY A 2 -8.21 -7.16 -5.35
N MET A 3 -9.54 -7.14 -5.30
CA MET A 3 -10.35 -6.12 -5.99
C MET A 3 -10.82 -4.96 -5.12
N GLU A 4 -10.59 -5.03 -3.81
CA GLU A 4 -11.11 -4.05 -2.83
C GLU A 4 -10.04 -3.08 -2.34
N SER A 5 -8.89 -3.04 -2.99
CA SER A 5 -7.77 -2.18 -2.62
C SER A 5 -7.36 -1.23 -3.74
N PHE A 6 -6.79 -0.11 -3.35
CA PHE A 6 -6.10 0.82 -4.22
C PHE A 6 -4.66 0.98 -3.75
N PHE A 7 -3.78 1.45 -4.62
CA PHE A 7 -2.36 1.59 -4.28
C PHE A 7 -1.70 2.71 -5.07
N ILE A 8 -0.62 3.24 -4.51
CA ILE A 8 0.32 4.11 -5.19
C ILE A 8 1.72 3.49 -5.12
N THR A 9 2.54 3.74 -6.12
CA THR A 9 3.94 3.31 -6.13
C THR A 9 4.86 4.52 -6.07
N ILE A 10 5.80 4.50 -5.14
CA ILE A 10 6.79 5.56 -4.94
C ILE A 10 8.14 5.03 -5.42
N LEU A 11 8.70 5.71 -6.40
CA LEU A 11 9.96 5.36 -7.05
C LEU A 11 10.98 6.49 -6.87
N PRO A 12 12.26 6.18 -6.69
CA PRO A 12 13.33 7.15 -6.93
C PRO A 12 13.19 7.78 -8.30
N GLU A 13 13.55 9.06 -8.44
CA GLU A 13 13.36 9.85 -9.67
C GLU A 13 14.03 9.22 -10.91
N ASN A 14 15.18 8.58 -10.71
CA ASN A 14 15.95 7.91 -11.77
C ASN A 14 15.55 6.46 -12.04
N MET A 15 14.48 5.95 -11.43
CA MET A 15 13.90 4.64 -11.73
C MET A 15 12.65 4.78 -12.57
N ASP A 16 12.38 3.79 -13.41
CA ASP A 16 11.21 3.77 -14.29
C ASP A 16 10.55 2.40 -14.35
N PHE A 17 9.37 2.31 -14.95
CA PHE A 17 8.77 1.04 -15.31
C PHE A 17 9.29 0.56 -16.66
N CYS A 18 9.72 -0.68 -16.70
CA CYS A 18 10.09 -1.39 -17.91
C CYS A 18 9.05 -2.46 -18.21
N PHE A 19 8.88 -2.75 -19.49
CA PHE A 19 8.03 -3.83 -19.97
C PHE A 19 8.91 -4.84 -20.71
N SER A 20 8.91 -6.08 -20.23
CA SER A 20 9.58 -7.20 -20.89
C SER A 20 8.65 -8.39 -20.86
N ASP A 21 8.45 -9.03 -22.01
CA ASP A 21 7.61 -10.22 -22.18
C ASP A 21 6.17 -10.05 -21.63
N GLY A 22 5.63 -8.84 -21.75
CA GLY A 22 4.29 -8.48 -21.24
C GLY A 22 4.21 -8.27 -19.74
N LEU A 23 5.34 -8.35 -19.03
CA LEU A 23 5.43 -8.09 -17.60
C LEU A 23 5.95 -6.67 -17.34
N ARG A 24 5.27 -5.97 -16.43
CA ARG A 24 5.72 -4.68 -15.90
C ARG A 24 6.67 -4.94 -14.75
N SER A 25 7.86 -4.37 -14.81
CA SER A 25 8.86 -4.40 -13.76
C SER A 25 9.41 -3.01 -13.49
N VAL A 26 10.12 -2.82 -12.37
CA VAL A 26 10.81 -1.56 -12.06
C VAL A 26 12.28 -1.71 -12.44
N CYS A 27 12.81 -0.73 -13.17
CA CYS A 27 14.20 -0.67 -13.62
C CYS A 27 14.86 0.65 -13.21
N GLY A 28 16.18 0.65 -13.17
CA GLY A 28 17.01 1.75 -12.71
C GLY A 28 17.82 1.37 -11.47
N ASN A 29 18.64 2.28 -11.00
CA ASN A 29 19.52 2.04 -9.86
C ASN A 29 19.48 3.24 -8.90
N SER A 30 18.98 3.03 -7.68
CA SER A 30 18.95 4.05 -6.64
C SER A 30 18.73 3.42 -5.28
N ASN A 31 19.49 3.88 -4.30
CA ASN A 31 19.39 3.42 -2.91
C ASN A 31 18.70 4.45 -1.98
N ILE A 32 18.11 5.50 -2.55
CA ILE A 32 17.53 6.61 -1.76
C ILE A 32 16.39 6.15 -0.84
N LEU A 33 15.73 5.03 -1.15
CA LEU A 33 14.66 4.42 -0.35
C LEU A 33 15.13 3.21 0.48
N GLU A 34 16.42 2.90 0.50
CA GLU A 34 17.00 1.87 1.37
C GLU A 34 17.30 2.45 2.76
N LEU A 35 16.27 2.64 3.57
CA LEU A 35 16.31 3.27 4.90
C LEU A 35 15.83 2.28 5.97
N ASP A 36 16.15 2.58 7.23
CA ASP A 36 15.55 1.87 8.38
C ASP A 36 14.13 2.41 8.62
N TRP A 37 13.19 1.91 7.82
CA TRP A 37 11.80 2.35 7.84
C TRP A 37 11.12 2.10 9.18
N GLU A 38 11.48 1.04 9.90
CA GLU A 38 10.86 0.75 11.18
C GLU A 38 11.16 1.86 12.21
N THR A 39 12.41 2.26 12.30
CA THR A 39 12.82 3.36 13.18
C THR A 39 12.22 4.69 12.72
N ILE A 40 12.26 4.97 11.42
CA ILE A 40 11.72 6.21 10.84
C ILE A 40 10.23 6.36 11.12
N LEU A 41 9.43 5.33 10.84
CA LEU A 41 7.99 5.37 11.05
C LEU A 41 7.62 5.54 12.52
N LYS A 42 8.27 4.80 13.42
CA LYS A 42 8.05 4.91 14.87
C LYS A 42 8.42 6.30 15.40
N SER A 43 9.52 6.88 14.93
CA SER A 43 9.95 8.22 15.36
C SER A 43 9.05 9.34 14.85
N ASN A 44 8.24 9.07 13.81
CA ASN A 44 7.24 9.99 13.28
C ASN A 44 5.81 9.67 13.76
N ASN A 45 5.69 8.98 14.89
CA ASN A 45 4.44 8.68 15.60
C ASN A 45 3.45 7.74 14.86
N PHE A 46 3.91 6.99 13.85
CA PHE A 46 3.07 5.96 13.26
C PHE A 46 2.96 4.75 14.19
N SER A 47 1.76 4.24 14.35
CA SER A 47 1.52 2.93 14.96
C SER A 47 1.90 1.85 13.95
N VAL A 48 3.02 1.19 14.19
CA VAL A 48 3.63 0.25 13.23
C VAL A 48 3.53 -1.17 13.74
N SER A 49 2.91 -2.05 12.96
CA SER A 49 3.10 -3.50 13.08
C SER A 49 3.76 -4.04 11.82
N LYS A 50 4.55 -5.11 11.94
CA LYS A 50 5.28 -5.71 10.83
C LYS A 50 4.76 -7.11 10.53
N ASN A 51 4.58 -7.41 9.26
CA ASN A 51 4.26 -8.74 8.77
C ASN A 51 5.18 -9.05 7.57
N ASP A 52 6.17 -9.90 7.78
CA ASP A 52 7.29 -10.16 6.85
C ASP A 52 8.00 -8.86 6.42
N THR A 53 7.90 -8.50 5.14
CA THR A 53 8.49 -7.28 4.54
C THR A 53 7.56 -6.06 4.64
N LYS A 54 6.30 -6.26 5.05
CA LYS A 54 5.27 -5.24 5.03
C LYS A 54 5.12 -4.55 6.37
N PHE A 55 4.98 -3.24 6.34
CA PHE A 55 4.57 -2.45 7.48
C PHE A 55 3.07 -2.18 7.41
N ILE A 56 2.37 -2.35 8.52
CA ILE A 56 0.97 -1.98 8.67
C ILE A 56 0.94 -0.73 9.54
N LEU A 57 0.42 0.35 8.98
CA LEU A 57 0.41 1.67 9.58
C LEU A 57 -1.00 2.00 10.04
N ASP A 58 -1.14 2.35 11.32
CA ASP A 58 -2.39 2.73 11.96
C ASP A 58 -3.58 1.80 11.68
N ASP A 59 -3.25 0.52 11.41
CA ASP A 59 -4.17 -0.56 11.05
C ASP A 59 -5.09 -0.25 9.83
N CYS A 60 -4.68 0.66 8.95
CA CYS A 60 -5.44 1.01 7.75
C CYS A 60 -4.61 0.96 6.46
N LEU A 61 -3.31 1.21 6.51
CA LEU A 61 -2.43 1.30 5.36
C LEU A 61 -1.35 0.22 5.40
N GLU A 62 -1.09 -0.44 4.28
CA GLU A 62 0.09 -1.27 4.09
C GLU A 62 1.17 -0.50 3.34
N MET A 63 2.39 -0.55 3.86
CA MET A 63 3.60 -0.09 3.18
C MET A 63 4.50 -1.29 2.92
N ASP A 64 4.73 -1.59 1.65
CA ASP A 64 5.58 -2.67 1.19
C ASP A 64 6.84 -2.09 0.55
N ILE A 65 8.01 -2.61 0.94
CA ILE A 65 9.30 -2.17 0.39
C ILE A 65 9.82 -3.27 -0.50
N GLU A 66 9.70 -3.03 -1.79
CA GLU A 66 10.06 -3.96 -2.83
C GLU A 66 11.47 -3.67 -3.37
N LYS A 67 12.09 -4.67 -3.94
CA LYS A 67 13.36 -4.54 -4.66
C LYS A 67 13.13 -4.71 -6.15
N SER A 68 13.75 -3.83 -6.94
CA SER A 68 13.81 -4.00 -8.40
C SER A 68 14.78 -5.11 -8.78
N ASN A 69 14.81 -5.50 -10.05
CA ASN A 69 15.77 -6.47 -10.57
C ASN A 69 17.24 -6.02 -10.39
N SER A 70 17.50 -4.72 -10.30
CA SER A 70 18.81 -4.13 -10.00
C SER A 70 19.13 -4.09 -8.49
N GLY A 71 18.21 -4.53 -7.63
CA GLY A 71 18.32 -4.48 -6.17
C GLY A 71 17.87 -3.16 -5.53
N SER A 72 17.51 -2.17 -6.31
CA SER A 72 17.10 -0.85 -5.80
C SER A 72 15.70 -0.88 -5.18
N ALA A 73 15.52 -0.19 -4.05
CA ALA A 73 14.26 -0.18 -3.34
C ALA A 73 13.23 0.77 -4.00
N TYR A 74 11.97 0.36 -3.95
CA TYR A 74 10.80 1.21 -4.21
C TYR A 74 9.69 0.85 -3.21
N ILE A 75 8.70 1.72 -3.06
CA ILE A 75 7.67 1.57 -2.03
C ILE A 75 6.30 1.46 -2.70
N ILE A 76 5.49 0.52 -2.23
CA ILE A 76 4.08 0.42 -2.57
C ILE A 76 3.27 0.74 -1.31
N LEU A 77 2.43 1.76 -1.38
CA LEU A 77 1.42 2.04 -0.36
C LEU A 77 0.08 1.51 -0.84
N ARG A 78 -0.57 0.68 -0.04
CA ARG A 78 -1.84 0.05 -0.37
C ARG A 78 -2.87 0.37 0.70
N GLY A 79 -4.02 0.91 0.27
CA GLY A 79 -5.18 1.18 1.09
C GLY A 79 -6.39 0.34 0.70
N CYS A 80 -7.41 0.32 1.55
CA CYS A 80 -8.67 -0.38 1.33
C CYS A 80 -9.78 0.62 0.98
N PHE A 81 -10.66 0.28 0.04
CA PHE A 81 -11.82 1.14 -0.28
C PHE A 81 -12.82 1.29 0.88
N ALA A 82 -12.84 0.35 1.82
CA ALA A 82 -13.71 0.44 3.00
C ALA A 82 -13.32 1.58 3.97
N CYS A 83 -12.04 1.97 3.97
CA CYS A 83 -11.50 3.11 4.75
C CYS A 83 -10.72 4.07 3.83
N PHE A 84 -11.33 4.42 2.70
CA PHE A 84 -10.68 5.12 1.60
C PHE A 84 -10.12 6.47 2.03
N ASP A 85 -10.93 7.25 2.76
CA ASP A 85 -10.55 8.60 3.14
C ASP A 85 -9.43 8.59 4.20
N GLU A 86 -9.50 7.69 5.17
CA GLU A 86 -8.47 7.49 6.17
C GLU A 86 -7.14 7.01 5.53
N CYS A 87 -7.23 6.06 4.58
CA CYS A 87 -6.05 5.58 3.86
C CYS A 87 -5.38 6.68 3.02
N ILE A 88 -6.15 7.56 2.38
CA ILE A 88 -5.56 8.67 1.61
C ILE A 88 -4.81 9.63 2.53
N LEU A 89 -5.39 9.99 3.66
CA LEU A 89 -4.75 10.88 4.63
C LEU A 89 -3.41 10.29 5.10
N GLU A 90 -3.38 9.00 5.42
CA GLU A 90 -2.15 8.33 5.82
C GLU A 90 -1.14 8.21 4.66
N MET A 91 -1.61 8.00 3.42
CA MET A 91 -0.74 8.05 2.25
C MET A 91 -0.09 9.42 2.06
N GLU A 92 -0.84 10.51 2.24
CA GLU A 92 -0.29 11.87 2.18
C GLU A 92 0.77 12.11 3.25
N ASN A 93 0.53 11.68 4.48
CA ASN A 93 1.48 11.78 5.60
C ASN A 93 2.79 11.04 5.27
N ILE A 94 2.70 9.80 4.78
CA ILE A 94 3.86 8.99 4.40
C ILE A 94 4.60 9.60 3.20
N VAL A 95 3.88 10.06 2.18
CA VAL A 95 4.50 10.68 1.02
C VAL A 95 5.22 11.98 1.42
N ALA A 96 4.63 12.81 2.28
CA ALA A 96 5.28 14.01 2.78
C ALA A 96 6.56 13.67 3.57
N LEU A 97 6.54 12.64 4.40
CA LEU A 97 7.71 12.15 5.11
C LEU A 97 8.82 11.70 4.13
N ILE A 98 8.47 10.90 3.12
CA ILE A 98 9.43 10.40 2.12
C ILE A 98 10.02 11.55 1.30
N LEU A 99 9.21 12.51 0.88
CA LEU A 99 9.66 13.70 0.15
C LEU A 99 10.70 14.49 0.95
N ASN A 100 10.48 14.64 2.26
CA ASN A 100 11.42 15.34 3.13
C ASN A 100 12.73 14.55 3.31
N LEU A 101 12.65 13.23 3.49
CA LEU A 101 13.82 12.36 3.68
C LEU A 101 14.68 12.23 2.42
N THR A 102 14.10 12.43 1.25
CA THR A 102 14.75 12.21 -0.04
C THR A 102 15.05 13.49 -0.81
N ASP A 103 14.91 14.66 -0.21
CA ASP A 103 15.03 15.96 -0.87
C ASP A 103 14.17 16.03 -2.16
N LYS A 104 12.98 15.46 -2.13
CA LYS A 104 12.04 15.38 -3.27
C LYS A 104 12.53 14.60 -4.49
N LYS A 105 13.56 13.78 -4.36
CA LYS A 105 14.12 12.95 -5.45
C LYS A 105 13.33 11.67 -5.69
N ILE A 106 12.01 11.77 -5.64
CA ILE A 106 11.08 10.67 -5.88
C ILE A 106 10.00 11.10 -6.86
N LYS A 107 9.37 10.10 -7.47
CA LYS A 107 8.16 10.26 -8.26
C LYS A 107 7.11 9.24 -7.81
N ILE A 108 5.84 9.58 -8.00
CA ILE A 108 4.70 8.78 -7.59
C ILE A 108 3.98 8.31 -8.85
N ASP A 109 3.73 7.02 -8.93
CA ASP A 109 2.90 6.41 -9.97
C ASP A 109 1.54 6.01 -9.39
N ILE A 110 0.49 6.36 -10.13
CA ILE A 110 -0.88 5.93 -9.85
C ILE A 110 -1.45 5.34 -11.15
N LEU A 111 -1.77 4.06 -11.13
CA LEU A 111 -2.34 3.32 -12.27
C LEU A 111 -1.53 3.40 -13.57
N GLY A 112 -0.23 3.62 -13.50
CA GLY A 112 0.67 3.71 -14.66
C GLY A 112 0.99 5.13 -15.11
N GLU A 113 0.44 6.14 -14.41
CA GLU A 113 0.70 7.55 -14.70
C GLU A 113 1.50 8.22 -13.58
N PHE A 114 2.55 8.94 -13.94
CA PHE A 114 3.34 9.71 -12.97
C PHE A 114 2.62 10.99 -12.56
N VAL A 115 2.48 11.14 -11.26
CA VAL A 115 1.81 12.30 -10.65
C VAL A 115 2.76 13.49 -10.57
N LYS A 116 2.29 14.65 -11.03
CA LYS A 116 2.98 15.95 -10.87
C LYS A 116 2.35 16.70 -9.69
N LEU A 117 2.87 16.47 -8.49
CA LEU A 117 2.37 17.08 -7.24
C LEU A 117 2.41 18.62 -7.22
N GLU A 118 3.16 19.24 -8.13
CA GLU A 118 3.16 20.72 -8.29
C GLU A 118 1.83 21.29 -8.81
N LYS A 119 1.00 20.45 -9.44
CA LYS A 119 -0.23 20.86 -10.14
C LYS A 119 -1.52 20.42 -9.45
N ALA A 120 -1.47 19.39 -8.62
CA ALA A 120 -2.63 18.84 -7.94
C ALA A 120 -2.21 18.23 -6.60
N SER A 121 -3.09 18.25 -5.61
CA SER A 121 -2.87 17.53 -4.37
C SER A 121 -2.87 16.02 -4.62
N LEU A 122 -2.15 15.26 -3.83
CA LEU A 122 -2.15 13.81 -3.92
C LEU A 122 -3.55 13.22 -3.68
N ASP A 123 -4.30 13.82 -2.73
CA ASP A 123 -5.70 13.47 -2.44
C ASP A 123 -6.57 13.56 -3.70
N ASP A 124 -6.56 14.70 -4.38
CA ASP A 124 -7.34 14.90 -5.60
C ASP A 124 -7.00 13.88 -6.69
N VAL A 125 -5.71 13.61 -6.89
CA VAL A 125 -5.25 12.66 -7.92
C VAL A 125 -5.70 11.25 -7.57
N ILE A 126 -5.55 10.80 -6.33
CA ILE A 126 -6.01 9.47 -5.90
C ILE A 126 -7.53 9.33 -6.05
N ARG A 127 -8.29 10.32 -5.58
CA ARG A 127 -9.75 10.31 -5.67
C ARG A 127 -10.23 10.21 -7.12
N ASN A 128 -9.65 11.00 -8.01
CA ASN A 128 -10.03 10.96 -9.42
C ASN A 128 -9.62 9.65 -10.09
N SER A 129 -8.41 9.16 -9.86
CA SER A 129 -7.90 7.92 -10.46
C SER A 129 -8.68 6.67 -10.02
N TYR A 130 -9.18 6.66 -8.79
CA TYR A 130 -9.89 5.51 -8.25
C TYR A 130 -11.42 5.69 -8.13
N LYS A 131 -11.97 6.78 -8.64
CA LYS A 131 -13.40 7.12 -8.55
C LYS A 131 -14.33 5.99 -8.97
N ASP A 132 -14.10 5.45 -10.16
CA ASP A 132 -14.98 4.40 -10.71
C ASP A 132 -14.86 3.08 -9.95
N LYS A 133 -13.65 2.73 -9.52
CA LYS A 133 -13.42 1.54 -8.69
C LYS A 133 -14.07 1.69 -7.32
N LYS A 134 -13.97 2.86 -6.68
CA LYS A 134 -14.67 3.17 -5.43
C LYS A 134 -16.18 3.08 -5.59
N ASN A 135 -16.74 3.66 -6.65
CA ASN A 135 -18.17 3.62 -6.93
C ASN A 135 -18.67 2.19 -7.16
N THR A 136 -17.92 1.37 -7.90
CA THR A 136 -18.22 -0.06 -8.09
C THR A 136 -18.18 -0.82 -6.76
N PHE A 137 -17.20 -0.54 -5.90
CA PHE A 137 -17.13 -1.12 -4.57
C PHE A 137 -18.37 -0.76 -3.73
N ILE A 138 -18.74 0.51 -3.68
CA ILE A 138 -19.92 0.99 -2.93
C ILE A 138 -21.21 0.36 -3.50
N HIS A 139 -21.33 0.25 -4.81
CA HIS A 139 -22.49 -0.37 -5.46
C HIS A 139 -22.65 -1.84 -5.06
N ASN A 140 -21.56 -2.59 -5.01
CA ASN A 140 -21.60 -4.04 -4.74
C ASN A 140 -21.73 -4.38 -3.26
N PHE A 141 -21.17 -3.56 -2.38
CA PHE A 141 -21.03 -3.87 -0.95
C PHE A 141 -21.73 -2.88 -0.03
N GLY A 142 -22.27 -1.78 -0.59
CA GLY A 142 -22.86 -0.69 0.16
C GLY A 142 -21.82 0.14 0.92
N ASN A 143 -22.30 1.07 1.76
CA ASN A 143 -21.44 1.84 2.69
C ASN A 143 -21.00 1.01 3.91
N ILE A 144 -20.87 -0.29 3.74
CA ILE A 144 -20.47 -1.15 4.82
C ILE A 144 -18.99 -0.85 5.09
N ARG A 145 -18.72 -0.21 6.20
CA ARG A 145 -17.40 -0.27 6.86
C ARG A 145 -17.18 -1.70 7.39
N LEU A 146 -17.16 -2.68 6.49
CA LEU A 146 -16.59 -3.99 6.78
C LEU A 146 -15.09 -3.81 6.83
N HIS A 147 -14.68 -3.15 7.89
CA HIS A 147 -13.30 -2.91 8.22
C HIS A 147 -12.66 -4.24 8.60
N VAL A 148 -12.22 -4.96 7.59
CA VAL A 148 -11.20 -5.97 7.82
C VAL A 148 -9.90 -5.20 7.81
N SER A 149 -9.47 -4.74 8.98
CA SER A 149 -8.18 -4.08 9.09
C SER A 149 -7.07 -5.00 8.55
N PRO A 150 -5.99 -4.47 7.99
CA PRO A 150 -4.87 -5.27 7.50
C PRO A 150 -4.36 -6.28 8.53
N SER A 151 -4.23 -5.89 9.80
CA SER A 151 -3.78 -6.79 10.86
C SER A 151 -4.75 -7.95 11.10
N ARG A 152 -6.04 -7.72 11.02
CA ARG A 152 -7.05 -8.77 11.13
C ARG A 152 -7.03 -9.69 9.91
N PHE A 153 -6.86 -9.13 8.71
CA PHE A 153 -6.75 -9.91 7.48
C PHE A 153 -5.57 -10.88 7.55
N TYR A 154 -4.37 -10.40 7.88
CA TYR A 154 -3.20 -11.26 7.98
C TYR A 154 -3.34 -12.31 9.07
N LYS A 155 -3.90 -11.95 10.22
CA LYS A 155 -4.18 -12.92 11.30
C LYS A 155 -5.14 -14.03 10.88
N GLU A 156 -6.16 -13.73 10.08
CA GLU A 156 -7.07 -14.73 9.55
C GLU A 156 -6.44 -15.55 8.42
N TYR A 157 -5.62 -14.93 7.58
CA TYR A 157 -4.85 -15.60 6.53
C TYR A 157 -3.85 -16.60 7.09
N GLU A 158 -3.10 -16.22 8.11
CA GLU A 158 -2.19 -17.12 8.84
C GLU A 158 -2.92 -18.32 9.44
N LYS A 159 -4.09 -18.09 10.05
CA LYS A 159 -4.94 -19.17 10.56
C LYS A 159 -5.40 -20.11 9.45
N SER A 160 -5.68 -19.58 8.25
CA SER A 160 -6.14 -20.40 7.11
C SER A 160 -5.04 -21.27 6.52
N LYS A 161 -3.76 -20.88 6.61
CA LYS A 161 -2.61 -21.67 6.17
C LYS A 161 -2.33 -22.89 7.04
N ASN A 162 -2.77 -22.87 8.30
CA ASN A 162 -2.53 -23.98 9.22
C ASN A 162 -3.68 -25.03 9.12
N PRO A 163 -3.44 -26.21 8.55
CA PRO A 163 -4.49 -27.20 8.29
C PRO A 163 -5.20 -27.69 9.57
N LEU A 164 -4.51 -27.75 10.70
CA LEU A 164 -5.08 -28.13 11.99
C LEU A 164 -6.05 -27.04 12.51
N LYS A 165 -5.70 -25.76 12.35
CA LYS A 165 -6.57 -24.63 12.75
C LYS A 165 -7.78 -24.51 11.83
N LYS A 166 -7.67 -24.85 10.55
CA LYS A 166 -8.77 -24.89 9.60
C LYS A 166 -9.82 -25.93 10.00
N PHE A 167 -9.38 -27.08 10.48
CA PHE A 167 -10.27 -28.16 10.95
C PHE A 167 -11.03 -27.74 12.21
N VAL A 168 -10.35 -27.16 13.19
CA VAL A 168 -10.97 -26.65 14.43
C VAL A 168 -11.99 -25.56 14.13
N TYR A 169 -11.67 -24.59 13.24
CA TYR A 169 -12.59 -23.52 12.86
C TYR A 169 -13.87 -24.02 12.17
N GLN A 170 -13.77 -25.09 11.37
CA GLN A 170 -14.94 -25.71 10.72
C GLN A 170 -15.86 -26.43 11.70
N ILE A 171 -15.32 -27.02 12.78
CA ILE A 171 -16.10 -27.67 13.84
C ILE A 171 -16.92 -26.63 14.62
N PHE A 172 -16.29 -25.50 15.02
CA PHE A 172 -16.95 -24.47 15.82
C PHE A 172 -17.93 -23.57 15.03
N LYS A 173 -17.86 -23.53 13.70
CA LYS A 173 -18.79 -22.77 12.86
C LYS A 173 -20.09 -23.56 12.57
N LYS A 174 -20.16 -24.83 12.91
CA LYS A 174 -21.35 -25.70 12.73
C LYS A 174 -22.14 -25.93 14.03
N SER A 175 -21.72 -25.35 15.13
CA SER A 175 -22.44 -25.25 16.39
C SER A 175 -23.02 -23.86 16.55
#